data_68676b90f372aa96014332efc5415b40
#
_entry.id   68676b90f372aa96014332efc5415b40
#
_cell.length_a   1.000
_cell.length_b   1.000
_cell.length_c   1.000
_cell.angle_alpha   90.00
_cell.angle_beta   90.00
_cell.angle_gamma   90.00
#
_symmetry.space_group_name_H-M   'P 1'
#
loop_
_entity.id
_entity.type
_entity.pdbx_description
1 polymer ?
#
loop_
_entity_poly.entity_id
_entity_poly.type
_entity_poly.pdbx_seq_one_letter_code
_entity_poly.pdbx_strand_id
1 'polypeptide(L)'
;IFDFINRDLQTYTPRLNLAIEKRGIVKTEFFSLMKGTPFWRILSENNIPSTIIRWPVTFPPEKINGKILSGLGTVDIKGMLNKYSFYTNDNFNGDEESTGNIIPIEIQNNVIETYISGPLINKGGELKDVKKLISIILKEDKLIIKIDNKDYEIGLKRWSEMIKTKFKVYFMSVYGIFKIYLESIKPTFKMY
;
A
#
# COMPACT_ATOMS: atom_id res chain seq x y z
N ILE A 1 16.45 -8.30 21.92
CA ILE A 1 17.15 -7.91 20.69
C ILE A 1 16.19 -8.14 19.55
N PHE A 2 15.83 -7.08 18.85
CA PHE A 2 14.97 -7.19 17.66
C PHE A 2 15.88 -7.40 16.46
N ASP A 3 15.76 -8.57 15.85
CA ASP A 3 16.51 -8.88 14.65
C ASP A 3 15.62 -8.62 13.42
N PHE A 4 15.93 -7.57 12.68
CA PHE A 4 15.22 -7.25 11.43
C PHE A 4 15.62 -8.14 10.28
N ILE A 5 16.75 -8.81 10.41
CA ILE A 5 17.34 -9.62 9.38
C ILE A 5 17.50 -11.03 9.93
N ASN A 6 16.88 -11.98 9.28
CA ASN A 6 17.16 -13.39 9.50
C ASN A 6 18.13 -13.88 8.42
N ARG A 7 18.86 -14.94 8.72
CA ARG A 7 19.78 -15.57 7.80
C ARG A 7 19.26 -16.95 7.44
N ASP A 8 19.20 -17.23 6.15
CA ASP A 8 19.00 -18.59 5.69
C ASP A 8 20.21 -19.45 6.11
N LEU A 9 19.97 -20.52 6.84
CA LEU A 9 21.04 -21.32 7.43
C LEU A 9 21.79 -22.18 6.39
N GLN A 10 21.23 -22.38 5.20
CA GLN A 10 21.85 -23.17 4.14
C GLN A 10 22.63 -22.30 3.19
N THR A 11 22.07 -21.18 2.78
CA THR A 11 22.66 -20.29 1.76
C THR A 11 23.37 -19.08 2.35
N TYR A 12 23.22 -18.85 3.66
CA TYR A 12 23.68 -17.66 4.40
C TYR A 12 23.17 -16.32 3.85
N THR A 13 22.14 -16.38 2.98
CA THR A 13 21.53 -15.19 2.40
C THR A 13 20.73 -14.42 3.46
N PRO A 14 20.93 -13.10 3.61
CA PRO A 14 20.13 -12.29 4.52
C PRO A 14 18.70 -12.18 3.99
N ARG A 15 17.73 -12.32 4.88
CA ARG A 15 16.30 -12.14 4.60
C ARG A 15 15.70 -11.16 5.60
N LEU A 16 14.89 -10.23 5.11
CA LEU A 16 14.12 -9.35 5.99
C LEU A 16 13.10 -10.17 6.79
N ASN A 17 13.07 -9.93 8.10
CA ASN A 17 12.16 -10.60 9.03
C ASN A 17 10.81 -9.87 9.05
N LEU A 18 10.08 -9.95 7.95
CA LEU A 18 8.76 -9.37 7.78
C LEU A 18 7.66 -10.38 8.11
N ALA A 19 6.42 -9.89 8.27
CA ALA A 19 5.28 -10.77 8.43
C ALA A 19 5.13 -11.71 7.22
N ILE A 20 4.85 -12.98 7.49
CA ILE A 20 4.52 -13.95 6.45
C ILE A 20 3.07 -13.77 6.05
N GLU A 21 2.84 -13.65 4.75
CA GLU A 21 1.51 -13.62 4.15
C GLU A 21 1.07 -15.05 3.82
N LYS A 22 -0.07 -15.46 4.35
CA LYS A 22 -0.78 -16.68 3.94
C LYS A 22 -2.07 -16.28 3.23
N ARG A 23 -2.06 -16.41 1.92
CA ARG A 23 -3.22 -16.06 1.09
C ARG A 23 -4.21 -17.20 1.08
N GLY A 24 -5.40 -16.94 1.61
CA GLY A 24 -6.58 -17.78 1.42
C GLY A 24 -7.39 -17.33 0.20
N ILE A 25 -8.39 -18.12 -0.17
CA ILE A 25 -9.32 -17.77 -1.26
C ILE A 25 -10.11 -16.49 -0.93
N VAL A 26 -10.46 -16.30 0.34
CA VAL A 26 -11.34 -15.22 0.83
C VAL A 26 -10.60 -14.23 1.71
N LYS A 27 -9.58 -14.67 2.43
CA LYS A 27 -8.89 -13.88 3.44
C LYS A 27 -7.39 -14.09 3.36
N THR A 28 -6.66 -12.99 3.32
CA THR A 28 -5.22 -12.99 3.52
C THR A 28 -4.93 -12.86 5.02
N GLU A 29 -4.12 -13.74 5.55
CA GLU A 29 -3.66 -13.71 6.94
C GLU A 29 -2.17 -13.40 6.98
N PHE A 30 -1.79 -12.56 7.93
CA PHE A 30 -0.40 -12.21 8.17
C PHE A 30 0.05 -12.79 9.52
N PHE A 31 1.24 -13.36 9.53
CA PHE A 31 1.84 -13.93 10.74
C PHE A 31 3.14 -13.19 11.04
N SER A 32 3.25 -12.70 12.28
CA SER A 32 4.49 -12.11 12.75
C SER A 32 5.58 -13.18 12.88
N LEU A 33 6.78 -12.85 12.43
CA LEU A 33 7.98 -13.68 12.64
C LEU A 33 8.73 -13.34 13.93
N MET A 34 8.17 -12.44 14.73
CA MET A 34 8.75 -12.04 16.01
C MET A 34 8.88 -13.25 16.94
N LYS A 35 10.08 -13.46 17.50
CA LYS A 35 10.36 -14.49 18.47
C LYS A 35 10.47 -13.88 19.88
N GLY A 36 10.09 -14.66 20.89
CA GLY A 36 10.11 -14.22 22.28
C GLY A 36 8.84 -13.48 22.71
N THR A 37 8.79 -13.06 23.96
CA THR A 37 7.67 -12.31 24.54
C THR A 37 7.99 -10.83 24.52
N PRO A 38 7.27 -10.01 23.77
CA PRO A 38 7.51 -8.58 23.73
C PRO A 38 7.05 -7.91 25.03
N PHE A 39 7.70 -6.82 25.40
CA PHE A 39 7.41 -6.13 26.67
C PHE A 39 5.96 -5.65 26.80
N TRP A 40 5.33 -5.25 25.71
CA TRP A 40 3.91 -4.85 25.72
C TRP A 40 2.94 -5.98 26.04
N ARG A 41 3.32 -7.23 25.74
CA ARG A 41 2.54 -8.40 26.16
C ARG A 41 2.68 -8.60 27.67
N ILE A 42 3.89 -8.48 28.21
CA ILE A 42 4.15 -8.53 29.65
C ILE A 42 3.37 -7.43 30.38
N LEU A 43 3.37 -6.20 29.86
CA LEU A 43 2.58 -5.09 30.41
C LEU A 43 1.08 -5.41 30.39
N SER A 44 0.60 -5.93 29.27
CA SER A 44 -0.82 -6.27 29.08
C SER A 44 -1.28 -7.38 30.06
N GLU A 45 -0.46 -8.40 30.25
CA GLU A 45 -0.72 -9.50 31.19
C GLU A 45 -0.75 -9.01 32.65
N ASN A 46 -0.04 -7.94 32.95
CA ASN A 46 -0.05 -7.30 34.28
C ASN A 46 -1.05 -6.12 34.36
N ASN A 47 -2.00 -6.04 33.44
CA ASN A 47 -3.02 -4.99 33.38
C ASN A 47 -2.47 -3.55 33.30
N ILE A 48 -1.24 -3.38 32.83
CA ILE A 48 -0.62 -2.07 32.62
C ILE A 48 -0.97 -1.59 31.21
N PRO A 49 -1.78 -0.52 31.06
CA PRO A 49 -2.13 -0.02 29.74
C PRO A 49 -0.93 0.60 29.06
N SER A 50 -0.75 0.30 27.76
CA SER A 50 0.39 0.78 27.01
C SER A 50 -0.03 1.29 25.61
N THR A 51 0.73 2.25 25.09
CA THR A 51 0.58 2.73 23.72
C THR A 51 1.89 2.55 22.98
N ILE A 52 1.86 1.69 21.96
CA ILE A 52 3.02 1.34 21.15
C ILE A 52 2.84 1.99 19.78
N ILE A 53 3.76 2.89 19.41
CA ILE A 53 3.65 3.65 18.15
C ILE A 53 4.84 3.32 17.26
N ARG A 54 4.56 2.79 16.07
CA ARG A 54 5.53 2.52 14.99
C ARG A 54 6.74 1.70 15.43
N TRP A 55 6.57 0.85 16.44
CA TRP A 55 7.61 -0.09 16.83
C TRP A 55 7.86 -1.06 15.66
N PRO A 56 9.12 -1.33 15.34
CA PRO A 56 9.46 -2.22 14.24
C PRO A 56 8.91 -3.64 14.43
N VAL A 57 8.58 -4.30 13.29
CA VAL A 57 8.14 -5.71 13.23
C VAL A 57 6.90 -6.01 14.11
N THR A 58 6.05 -5.03 14.34
CA THR A 58 4.78 -5.21 15.07
C THR A 58 3.59 -5.55 14.18
N PHE A 59 3.81 -5.83 12.90
CA PHE A 59 2.72 -6.24 12.00
C PHE A 59 2.65 -7.77 11.87
N PRO A 60 1.45 -8.38 11.97
CA PRO A 60 0.18 -7.76 12.37
C PRO A 60 0.17 -7.37 13.86
N PRO A 61 -0.54 -6.28 14.22
CA PRO A 61 -0.56 -5.83 15.61
C PRO A 61 -1.25 -6.84 16.52
N GLU A 62 -0.66 -7.09 17.69
CA GLU A 62 -1.27 -7.92 18.72
C GLU A 62 -2.38 -7.16 19.45
N LYS A 63 -3.33 -7.94 19.98
CA LYS A 63 -4.33 -7.38 20.91
C LYS A 63 -3.71 -7.22 22.29
N ILE A 64 -3.65 -6.00 22.81
CA ILE A 64 -3.09 -5.68 24.12
C ILE A 64 -4.07 -4.84 24.96
N ASN A 65 -3.76 -4.69 26.23
CA ASN A 65 -4.40 -3.67 27.07
C ASN A 65 -3.83 -2.30 26.71
N GLY A 66 -4.41 -1.65 25.68
CA GLY A 66 -3.92 -0.39 25.16
C GLY A 66 -4.06 -0.24 23.66
N LYS A 67 -3.07 0.37 23.01
CA LYS A 67 -3.10 0.68 21.56
C LYS A 67 -1.77 0.32 20.91
N ILE A 68 -1.82 -0.37 19.76
CA ILE A 68 -0.66 -0.59 18.89
C ILE A 68 -0.94 0.01 17.52
N LEU A 69 -0.02 0.86 17.06
CA LEU A 69 0.10 1.28 15.68
C LEU A 69 1.38 0.64 15.12
N SER A 70 1.24 -0.38 14.28
CA SER A 70 2.38 -1.03 13.62
C SER A 70 3.15 -0.03 12.76
N GLY A 71 4.46 -0.21 12.72
CA GLY A 71 5.39 0.69 12.05
C GLY A 71 6.09 0.03 10.86
N LEU A 72 7.42 -0.01 10.94
CA LEU A 72 8.25 -0.62 9.91
C LEU A 72 7.87 -2.09 9.67
N GLY A 73 7.70 -2.45 8.41
CA GLY A 73 7.28 -3.79 8.02
C GLY A 73 5.77 -3.98 7.84
N THR A 74 4.98 -2.90 7.94
CA THR A 74 3.56 -2.92 7.59
C THR A 74 3.41 -2.95 6.07
N VAL A 75 2.79 -4.00 5.57
CA VAL A 75 2.53 -4.15 4.15
C VAL A 75 1.32 -3.33 3.69
N ASP A 76 1.29 -2.99 2.40
CA ASP A 76 0.17 -2.33 1.76
C ASP A 76 -1.01 -3.30 1.51
N ILE A 77 -2.07 -2.80 0.85
CA ILE A 77 -3.26 -3.59 0.49
C ILE A 77 -2.95 -4.77 -0.46
N LYS A 78 -1.82 -4.74 -1.13
CA LYS A 78 -1.34 -5.82 -2.01
C LYS A 78 -0.41 -6.81 -1.31
N GLY A 79 -0.06 -6.57 -0.05
CA GLY A 79 0.93 -7.35 0.69
C GLY A 79 2.37 -6.95 0.36
N MET A 80 2.59 -5.76 -0.19
CA MET A 80 3.92 -5.28 -0.60
C MET A 80 4.40 -4.15 0.30
N LEU A 81 5.74 -3.97 0.35
CA LEU A 81 6.37 -2.88 1.06
C LEU A 81 6.94 -1.85 0.09
N ASN A 82 6.79 -0.57 0.46
CA ASN A 82 7.42 0.55 -0.24
C ASN A 82 7.15 0.57 -1.76
N LYS A 83 5.98 0.11 -2.18
CA LYS A 83 5.56 0.19 -3.57
C LYS A 83 4.64 1.39 -3.78
N TYR A 84 4.87 2.10 -4.87
CA TYR A 84 4.01 3.18 -5.32
C TYR A 84 3.56 2.91 -6.75
N SER A 85 2.52 3.61 -7.20
CA SER A 85 2.09 3.60 -8.59
C SER A 85 2.46 4.93 -9.23
N PHE A 86 3.14 4.88 -10.37
CA PHE A 86 3.57 6.06 -11.12
C PHE A 86 2.82 6.11 -12.45
N TYR A 87 2.03 7.15 -12.63
CA TYR A 87 1.23 7.39 -13.81
C TYR A 87 1.92 8.43 -14.68
N THR A 88 2.19 8.08 -15.93
CA THR A 88 2.88 8.97 -16.86
C THR A 88 2.49 8.69 -18.30
N ASN A 89 2.53 9.73 -19.14
CA ASN A 89 2.42 9.63 -20.60
C ASN A 89 3.79 9.63 -21.31
N ASP A 90 4.87 9.56 -20.55
CA ASP A 90 6.21 9.41 -21.08
C ASP A 90 6.52 7.94 -21.37
N ASN A 91 7.31 7.68 -22.42
CA ASN A 91 7.88 6.36 -22.69
C ASN A 91 9.03 6.10 -21.71
N PHE A 92 8.67 5.94 -20.45
CA PHE A 92 9.63 5.70 -19.38
C PHE A 92 10.00 4.22 -19.38
N ASN A 93 11.16 3.90 -19.89
CA ASN A 93 11.82 2.62 -19.63
C ASN A 93 12.44 2.73 -18.22
N GLY A 94 11.64 2.43 -17.19
CA GLY A 94 12.12 2.44 -15.81
C GLY A 94 13.27 1.46 -15.65
N ASP A 95 14.28 1.85 -14.90
CA ASP A 95 15.30 0.92 -14.45
C ASP A 95 14.63 -0.23 -13.68
N GLU A 96 15.08 -1.46 -13.89
CA GLU A 96 14.56 -2.66 -13.22
C GLU A 96 14.60 -2.56 -11.68
N GLU A 97 15.41 -1.64 -11.14
CA GLU A 97 15.53 -1.34 -9.72
C GLU A 97 14.42 -0.43 -9.16
N SER A 98 13.54 0.13 -10.02
CA SER A 98 12.47 1.00 -9.52
C SER A 98 11.50 0.21 -8.64
N THR A 99 11.25 0.71 -7.43
CA THR A 99 10.29 0.11 -6.50
C THR A 99 8.84 0.42 -6.85
N GLY A 100 8.60 1.21 -7.90
CA GLY A 100 7.29 1.65 -8.37
C GLY A 100 6.70 0.78 -9.46
N ASN A 101 5.39 0.80 -9.57
CA ASN A 101 4.64 0.24 -10.69
C ASN A 101 4.29 1.34 -11.67
N ILE A 102 4.89 1.31 -12.87
CA ILE A 102 4.64 2.32 -13.91
C ILE A 102 3.34 1.99 -14.61
N ILE A 103 2.44 2.96 -14.66
CA ILE A 103 1.14 2.88 -15.32
C ILE A 103 1.14 3.89 -16.45
N PRO A 104 1.28 3.44 -17.71
CA PRO A 104 1.19 4.33 -18.85
C PRO A 104 -0.23 4.86 -18.96
N ILE A 105 -0.36 6.14 -19.30
CA ILE A 105 -1.65 6.80 -19.48
C ILE A 105 -1.69 7.54 -20.82
N GLU A 106 -2.90 7.73 -21.33
CA GLU A 106 -3.18 8.56 -22.47
C GLU A 106 -4.04 9.76 -22.05
N ILE A 107 -3.73 10.93 -22.62
CA ILE A 107 -4.49 12.15 -22.37
C ILE A 107 -5.36 12.42 -23.60
N GLN A 108 -6.67 12.38 -23.43
CA GLN A 108 -7.64 12.70 -24.47
C GLN A 108 -8.55 13.85 -24.00
N ASN A 109 -8.55 14.98 -24.71
CA ASN A 109 -9.36 16.15 -24.38
C ASN A 109 -9.23 16.61 -22.91
N ASN A 110 -8.00 16.61 -22.37
CA ASN A 110 -7.70 16.91 -20.96
C ASN A 110 -8.30 15.92 -19.96
N VAL A 111 -8.66 14.72 -20.40
CA VAL A 111 -9.15 13.63 -19.54
C VAL A 111 -8.22 12.44 -19.65
N ILE A 112 -7.99 11.78 -18.51
CA ILE A 112 -7.26 10.52 -18.40
C ILE A 112 -8.20 9.50 -17.79
N GLU A 113 -8.46 8.42 -18.51
CA GLU A 113 -9.15 7.24 -17.97
C GLU A 113 -8.09 6.20 -17.57
N THR A 114 -8.06 5.82 -16.29
CA THR A 114 -7.06 4.89 -15.77
C THR A 114 -7.63 4.12 -14.59
N TYR A 115 -6.78 3.48 -13.79
CA TYR A 115 -7.22 2.69 -12.66
C TYR A 115 -6.29 2.81 -11.46
N ILE A 116 -6.82 2.57 -10.27
CA ILE A 116 -6.05 2.33 -9.06
C ILE A 116 -6.02 0.83 -8.81
N SER A 117 -4.83 0.30 -8.60
CA SER A 117 -4.62 -1.10 -8.22
C SER A 117 -5.01 -1.33 -6.76
N GLY A 118 -5.88 -2.29 -6.53
CA GLY A 118 -6.35 -2.71 -5.22
C GLY A 118 -5.71 -4.04 -4.76
N PRO A 119 -6.41 -4.80 -3.91
CA PRO A 119 -5.91 -6.06 -3.40
C PRO A 119 -5.68 -7.10 -4.50
N LEU A 120 -4.72 -7.99 -4.27
CA LEU A 120 -4.48 -9.14 -5.12
C LEU A 120 -5.49 -10.24 -4.80
N ILE A 121 -6.06 -10.84 -5.85
CA ILE A 121 -6.93 -12.01 -5.75
C ILE A 121 -6.36 -13.16 -6.56
N ASN A 122 -6.59 -14.38 -6.09
CA ASN A 122 -6.26 -15.57 -6.86
C ASN A 122 -7.42 -15.88 -7.81
N LYS A 123 -7.17 -15.79 -9.10
CA LYS A 123 -8.14 -16.12 -10.14
C LYS A 123 -7.56 -17.19 -11.07
N GLY A 124 -7.98 -18.43 -10.86
CA GLY A 124 -7.52 -19.57 -11.67
C GLY A 124 -6.03 -19.92 -11.48
N GLY A 125 -5.49 -19.74 -10.28
CA GLY A 125 -4.07 -19.98 -9.96
C GLY A 125 -3.16 -18.77 -10.15
N GLU A 126 -3.63 -17.72 -10.80
CA GLU A 126 -2.87 -16.48 -11.03
C GLU A 126 -3.32 -15.37 -10.06
N LEU A 127 -2.36 -14.58 -9.60
CA LEU A 127 -2.63 -13.38 -8.80
C LEU A 127 -2.94 -12.21 -9.72
N LYS A 128 -4.14 -11.64 -9.57
CA LYS A 128 -4.60 -10.48 -10.36
C LYS A 128 -5.03 -9.33 -9.46
N ASP A 129 -4.67 -8.11 -9.85
CA ASP A 129 -5.13 -6.89 -9.17
C ASP A 129 -6.63 -6.69 -9.35
N VAL A 130 -7.30 -6.35 -8.26
CA VAL A 130 -8.64 -5.75 -8.35
C VAL A 130 -8.48 -4.29 -8.73
N LYS A 131 -8.83 -3.93 -9.95
CA LYS A 131 -8.69 -2.56 -10.47
C LYS A 131 -9.93 -1.73 -10.16
N LYS A 132 -9.71 -0.50 -9.72
CA LYS A 132 -10.74 0.52 -9.57
C LYS A 132 -10.56 1.57 -10.66
N LEU A 133 -11.50 1.65 -11.60
CA LEU A 133 -11.48 2.67 -12.65
C LEU A 133 -11.67 4.06 -12.05
N ILE A 134 -10.91 5.01 -12.55
CA ILE A 134 -10.96 6.42 -12.19
C ILE A 134 -10.85 7.29 -13.44
N SER A 135 -11.46 8.46 -13.37
CA SER A 135 -11.34 9.51 -14.38
C SER A 135 -10.64 10.72 -13.77
N ILE A 136 -9.66 11.25 -14.48
CA ILE A 136 -8.86 12.41 -14.08
C ILE A 136 -9.08 13.52 -15.09
N ILE A 137 -9.52 14.67 -14.62
CA ILE A 137 -9.71 15.89 -15.45
C ILE A 137 -8.54 16.82 -15.17
N LEU A 138 -7.79 17.15 -16.21
CA LEU A 138 -6.65 18.07 -16.14
C LEU A 138 -7.10 19.53 -16.26
N LYS A 139 -6.56 20.37 -15.40
CA LYS A 139 -6.63 21.84 -15.43
C LYS A 139 -5.21 22.39 -15.60
N GLU A 140 -5.05 23.72 -15.68
CA GLU A 140 -3.72 24.32 -15.88
C GLU A 140 -2.73 24.01 -14.76
N ASP A 141 -3.16 24.12 -13.50
CA ASP A 141 -2.33 24.01 -12.30
C ASP A 141 -2.79 22.93 -11.31
N LYS A 142 -3.81 22.14 -11.67
CA LYS A 142 -4.41 21.12 -10.83
C LYS A 142 -5.08 20.03 -11.64
N LEU A 143 -5.44 18.97 -10.97
CA LEU A 143 -6.29 17.92 -11.52
C LEU A 143 -7.48 17.65 -10.60
N ILE A 144 -8.54 17.08 -11.16
CA ILE A 144 -9.71 16.60 -10.43
C ILE A 144 -9.83 15.11 -10.68
N ILE A 145 -9.75 14.30 -9.65
CA ILE A 145 -9.94 12.85 -9.74
C ILE A 145 -11.33 12.49 -9.24
N LYS A 146 -12.06 11.73 -10.05
CA LYS A 146 -13.37 11.18 -9.71
C LYS A 146 -13.24 9.75 -9.21
N ILE A 147 -13.58 9.52 -7.94
CA ILE A 147 -13.53 8.21 -7.28
C ILE A 147 -14.78 8.02 -6.42
N ASP A 148 -15.53 6.93 -6.60
CA ASP A 148 -16.70 6.58 -5.78
C ASP A 148 -17.72 7.75 -5.61
N ASN A 149 -18.06 8.46 -6.65
CA ASN A 149 -18.96 9.62 -6.65
C ASN A 149 -18.45 10.84 -5.85
N LYS A 150 -17.14 10.91 -5.62
CA LYS A 150 -16.47 12.07 -5.03
C LYS A 150 -15.42 12.63 -5.97
N ASP A 151 -15.30 13.94 -5.96
CA ASP A 151 -14.28 14.67 -6.69
C ASP A 151 -13.20 15.11 -5.70
N TYR A 152 -11.93 14.79 -6.03
CA TYR A 152 -10.76 15.17 -5.27
C TYR A 152 -9.92 16.12 -6.11
N GLU A 153 -9.75 17.34 -5.62
CA GLU A 153 -8.92 18.35 -6.28
C GLU A 153 -7.49 18.28 -5.75
N ILE A 154 -6.51 18.22 -6.65
CA ILE A 154 -5.09 18.09 -6.29
C ILE A 154 -4.30 19.14 -7.09
N GLY A 155 -3.70 20.08 -6.38
CA GLY A 155 -2.85 21.11 -6.97
C GLY A 155 -1.47 20.58 -7.36
N LEU A 156 -0.83 21.28 -8.30
CA LEU A 156 0.52 20.98 -8.76
C LEU A 156 1.52 20.99 -7.58
N LYS A 157 2.41 20.00 -7.55
CA LYS A 157 3.42 19.78 -6.49
C LYS A 157 2.82 19.64 -5.09
N ARG A 158 1.62 19.08 -4.98
CA ARG A 158 0.93 18.87 -3.71
C ARG A 158 0.44 17.45 -3.56
N TRP A 159 0.36 17.02 -2.30
CA TRP A 159 -0.32 15.80 -1.91
C TRP A 159 -1.83 16.05 -1.80
N SER A 160 -2.62 15.04 -2.18
CA SER A 160 -4.04 15.00 -1.88
C SER A 160 -4.29 14.89 -0.37
N GLU A 161 -5.52 15.17 0.05
CA GLU A 161 -6.03 14.62 1.30
C GLU A 161 -5.99 13.08 1.28
N MET A 162 -6.28 12.44 2.43
CA MET A 162 -6.40 10.98 2.52
C MET A 162 -7.64 10.52 1.76
N ILE A 163 -7.43 9.75 0.71
CA ILE A 163 -8.49 9.17 -0.12
C ILE A 163 -8.80 7.78 0.40
N LYS A 164 -10.07 7.52 0.68
CA LYS A 164 -10.58 6.20 1.03
C LYS A 164 -11.48 5.69 -0.08
N THR A 165 -11.19 4.50 -0.59
CA THR A 165 -12.03 3.85 -1.62
C THR A 165 -12.33 2.40 -1.28
N LYS A 166 -13.35 1.86 -1.93
CA LYS A 166 -13.85 0.52 -1.73
C LYS A 166 -13.55 -0.34 -2.97
N PHE A 167 -12.88 -1.47 -2.74
CA PHE A 167 -12.66 -2.50 -3.74
C PHE A 167 -13.65 -3.65 -3.52
N LYS A 168 -14.30 -4.10 -4.59
CA LYS A 168 -15.15 -5.30 -4.55
C LYS A 168 -14.28 -6.52 -4.80
N VAL A 169 -14.22 -7.44 -3.85
CA VAL A 169 -13.49 -8.69 -3.92
C VAL A 169 -14.48 -9.83 -3.76
N TYR A 170 -14.88 -10.46 -4.85
CA TYR A 170 -15.97 -11.45 -4.87
C TYR A 170 -17.24 -10.88 -4.21
N PHE A 171 -17.68 -11.49 -3.12
CA PHE A 171 -18.86 -11.07 -2.33
C PHE A 171 -18.52 -10.13 -1.16
N MET A 172 -17.23 -9.79 -1.00
CA MET A 172 -16.71 -8.93 0.07
C MET A 172 -16.29 -7.56 -0.45
N SER A 173 -16.08 -6.65 0.49
CA SER A 173 -15.53 -5.33 0.21
C SER A 173 -14.30 -5.08 1.05
N VAL A 174 -13.23 -4.66 0.41
CA VAL A 174 -11.98 -4.26 1.06
C VAL A 174 -11.82 -2.75 0.89
N TYR A 175 -11.48 -2.05 1.96
CA TYR A 175 -11.23 -0.61 1.91
C TYR A 175 -9.72 -0.36 1.81
N GLY A 176 -9.33 0.44 0.84
CA GLY A 176 -7.99 0.99 0.72
C GLY A 176 -7.96 2.47 1.08
N ILE A 177 -6.84 2.91 1.64
CA ILE A 177 -6.54 4.31 1.88
C ILE A 177 -5.21 4.66 1.22
N PHE A 178 -5.12 5.80 0.59
CA PHE A 178 -3.92 6.26 -0.10
C PHE A 178 -3.90 7.78 -0.24
N LYS A 179 -2.77 8.31 -0.66
CA LYS A 179 -2.61 9.70 -1.09
C LYS A 179 -2.06 9.73 -2.50
N ILE A 180 -2.32 10.81 -3.18
CA ILE A 180 -1.84 11.09 -4.53
C ILE A 180 -0.98 12.33 -4.49
N TYR A 181 0.15 12.30 -5.19
CA TYR A 181 1.02 13.45 -5.40
C TYR A 181 1.04 13.80 -6.88
N LEU A 182 0.69 15.03 -7.21
CA LEU A 182 0.80 15.57 -8.57
C LEU A 182 2.13 16.28 -8.72
N GLU A 183 3.04 15.69 -9.49
CA GLU A 183 4.35 16.28 -9.74
C GLU A 183 4.32 17.27 -10.90
N SER A 184 3.74 16.86 -12.06
CA SER A 184 3.65 17.72 -13.24
C SER A 184 2.46 17.35 -14.13
N ILE A 185 1.97 18.34 -14.90
CA ILE A 185 0.93 18.15 -15.92
C ILE A 185 1.55 18.29 -17.29
N LYS A 186 2.42 19.25 -17.49
CA LYS A 186 3.14 19.53 -18.75
C LYS A 186 4.63 19.76 -18.48
N PRO A 187 5.53 19.46 -19.44
CA PRO A 187 5.29 18.85 -20.75
C PRO A 187 4.90 17.37 -20.65
N THR A 188 5.26 16.70 -19.58
CA THR A 188 4.97 15.28 -19.28
C THR A 188 4.11 15.20 -18.04
N PHE A 189 3.05 14.41 -18.10
CA PHE A 189 2.22 14.12 -16.93
C PHE A 189 2.95 13.15 -15.99
N LYS A 190 3.01 13.51 -14.69
CA LYS A 190 3.61 12.70 -13.64
C LYS A 190 2.77 12.77 -12.37
N MET A 191 2.28 11.61 -11.94
CA MET A 191 1.46 11.45 -10.73
C MET A 191 1.85 10.17 -10.00
N TYR A 192 1.91 10.24 -8.69
CA TYR A 192 2.23 9.11 -7.80
C TYR A 192 1.06 8.77 -6.88
#